data_9aa12321a841b88650596c720e9bbe1f
#
_entry.id   9aa12321a841b88650596c720e9bbe1f
#
_cell.length_a   1.000
_cell.length_b   1.000
_cell.length_c   1.000
_cell.angle_alpha   90.00
_cell.angle_beta   90.00
_cell.angle_gamma   90.00
#
_symmetry.space_group_name_H-M   'P 1'
#
loop_
_entity.id
_entity.type
_entity.pdbx_description
1 polymer ?
#
loop_
_entity_poly.entity_id
_entity_poly.type
_entity_poly.pdbx_seq_one_letter_code
_entity_poly.pdbx_strand_id
1 'polypeptide(L)'
;MITPLPKDTLTLDLAVRAADARRHLTDCQLCPHRCGSARVQGHGVCRVDQRTFIASEMLHHGEEESLRPAHAIFFAGCTATCTFCTAARFAFRPTYGVEATPEQLVAVIRRRRAEGARTLEFVGGDPLPHLPFVLAAIALLGTETPPVVWNSNFYHTPEALALLDGVVSIYLPDLKFGNDACARELGGMPDYWATVTGAIEWAARRGRVIVRHLLMPGHFDCCTRPVLHWLARAGPAIEVSLLTQYFAPAHLRGSLAGPLDAADIAGAAGLARQLGLHLVR
;
A
#
# COMPACT_ATOMS: atom_id res chain seq x y z
N MET A 1 -0.40 12.53 -25.31
CA MET A 1 -1.42 13.27 -24.53
C MET A 1 -2.68 12.41 -24.51
N ILE A 2 -3.04 11.84 -23.37
CA ILE A 2 -4.31 11.10 -23.22
C ILE A 2 -5.38 12.15 -22.96
N THR A 3 -6.34 12.28 -23.86
CA THR A 3 -7.48 13.19 -23.67
C THR A 3 -8.27 12.74 -22.45
N PRO A 4 -8.51 13.59 -21.44
CA PRO A 4 -9.32 13.21 -20.31
C PRO A 4 -10.74 12.85 -20.76
N LEU A 5 -11.29 11.76 -20.22
CA LEU A 5 -12.66 11.34 -20.47
C LEU A 5 -13.65 12.43 -20.03
N PRO A 6 -14.81 12.56 -20.69
CA PRO A 6 -15.90 13.43 -20.24
C PRO A 6 -16.26 13.12 -18.78
N LYS A 7 -16.58 14.16 -18.00
CA LYS A 7 -16.85 14.05 -16.54
C LYS A 7 -17.92 13.01 -16.21
N ASP A 8 -18.98 12.92 -17.00
CA ASP A 8 -20.08 11.97 -16.79
C ASP A 8 -19.65 10.53 -17.05
N THR A 9 -18.78 10.29 -18.03
CA THR A 9 -18.21 8.97 -18.33
C THR A 9 -17.30 8.49 -17.23
N LEU A 10 -16.48 9.36 -16.65
CA LEU A 10 -15.59 9.03 -15.52
C LEU A 10 -16.40 8.64 -14.28
N THR A 11 -17.45 9.37 -13.95
CA THR A 11 -18.32 9.10 -12.79
C THR A 11 -19.05 7.76 -12.94
N LEU A 12 -19.55 7.47 -14.16
CA LEU A 12 -20.21 6.20 -14.45
C LEU A 12 -19.24 5.02 -14.35
N ASP A 13 -18.01 5.14 -14.88
CA ASP A 13 -16.97 4.12 -14.78
C ASP A 13 -16.61 3.82 -13.31
N LEU A 14 -16.44 4.84 -12.48
CA LEU A 14 -16.15 4.67 -11.04
C LEU A 14 -17.30 3.98 -10.31
N ALA A 15 -18.56 4.28 -10.64
CA ALA A 15 -19.71 3.61 -10.03
C ALA A 15 -19.77 2.12 -10.43
N VAL A 16 -19.47 1.78 -11.69
CA VAL A 16 -19.37 0.39 -12.16
C VAL A 16 -18.25 -0.34 -11.43
N ARG A 17 -17.06 0.25 -11.31
CA ARG A 17 -15.93 -0.34 -10.59
C ARG A 17 -16.23 -0.54 -9.10
N ALA A 18 -16.93 0.40 -8.47
CA ALA A 18 -17.35 0.25 -7.08
C ALA A 18 -18.33 -0.92 -6.91
N ALA A 19 -19.24 -1.11 -7.89
CA ALA A 19 -20.16 -2.25 -7.90
C ALA A 19 -19.40 -3.57 -8.12
N ASP A 20 -18.45 -3.61 -9.04
CA ASP A 20 -17.59 -4.77 -9.28
C ASP A 20 -16.77 -5.14 -8.06
N ALA A 21 -16.19 -4.15 -7.40
CA ALA A 21 -15.41 -4.36 -6.18
C ALA A 21 -16.26 -4.97 -5.05
N ARG A 22 -17.56 -4.66 -4.97
CA ARG A 22 -18.46 -5.22 -3.94
C ARG A 22 -18.58 -6.74 -4.02
N ARG A 23 -18.37 -7.37 -5.18
CA ARG A 23 -18.36 -8.84 -5.31
C ARG A 23 -17.28 -9.47 -4.42
N HIS A 24 -16.16 -8.78 -4.21
CA HIS A 24 -15.10 -9.21 -3.29
C HIS A 24 -15.49 -9.15 -1.80
N LEU A 25 -16.65 -8.61 -1.45
CA LEU A 25 -17.15 -8.71 -0.08
C LEU A 25 -17.71 -10.11 0.23
N THR A 26 -18.14 -10.85 -0.79
CA THR A 26 -18.72 -12.20 -0.65
C THR A 26 -17.83 -13.29 -1.22
N ASP A 27 -17.06 -12.99 -2.27
CA ASP A 27 -16.06 -13.88 -2.88
C ASP A 27 -14.74 -13.12 -3.06
N CYS A 28 -13.93 -13.07 -2.00
CA CYS A 28 -12.73 -12.23 -1.96
C CYS A 28 -11.57 -12.82 -2.76
N GLN A 29 -11.18 -12.13 -3.83
CA GLN A 29 -10.06 -12.46 -4.71
C GLN A 29 -9.04 -11.30 -4.79
N LEU A 30 -9.04 -10.33 -3.85
CA LEU A 30 -8.24 -9.10 -3.93
C LEU A 30 -6.74 -9.33 -3.75
N CYS A 31 -6.35 -10.32 -2.94
CA CYS A 31 -4.95 -10.66 -2.72
C CYS A 31 -4.70 -12.15 -3.01
N PRO A 32 -3.44 -12.58 -3.17
CA PRO A 32 -3.10 -13.98 -3.48
C PRO A 32 -3.56 -15.02 -2.44
N HIS A 33 -3.98 -14.61 -1.25
CA HIS A 33 -4.61 -15.53 -0.30
C HIS A 33 -5.95 -16.07 -0.79
N ARG A 34 -6.65 -15.37 -1.70
CA ARG A 34 -7.90 -15.80 -2.35
C ARG A 34 -8.89 -16.43 -1.36
N CYS A 35 -9.21 -15.69 -0.28
CA CYS A 35 -10.01 -16.20 0.84
C CYS A 35 -11.46 -16.56 0.49
N GLY A 36 -11.96 -16.13 -0.67
CA GLY A 36 -13.33 -16.41 -1.12
C GLY A 36 -14.39 -15.93 -0.10
N SER A 37 -15.36 -16.77 0.17
CA SER A 37 -16.48 -16.47 1.11
C SER A 37 -16.08 -16.34 2.58
N ALA A 38 -14.86 -16.76 2.94
CA ALA A 38 -14.38 -16.64 4.33
C ALA A 38 -14.37 -15.20 4.84
N ARG A 39 -14.31 -14.20 3.93
CA ARG A 39 -14.33 -12.79 4.31
C ARG A 39 -15.67 -12.33 4.90
N VAL A 40 -16.79 -12.87 4.47
CA VAL A 40 -18.12 -12.52 5.02
C VAL A 40 -18.15 -12.66 6.55
N GLN A 41 -17.40 -13.65 7.05
CA GLN A 41 -17.31 -13.96 8.49
C GLN A 41 -16.04 -13.40 9.15
N GLY A 42 -15.20 -12.64 8.41
CA GLY A 42 -13.92 -12.15 8.91
C GLY A 42 -12.87 -13.25 9.12
N HIS A 43 -13.01 -14.40 8.48
CA HIS A 43 -12.09 -15.54 8.62
C HIS A 43 -10.96 -15.56 7.60
N GLY A 44 -10.90 -14.57 6.68
CA GLY A 44 -9.78 -14.38 5.79
C GLY A 44 -8.49 -14.00 6.53
N VAL A 45 -7.34 -14.08 5.86
CA VAL A 45 -6.03 -13.75 6.47
C VAL A 45 -5.99 -12.33 7.04
N CYS A 46 -6.58 -11.35 6.33
CA CYS A 46 -6.70 -9.98 6.80
C CYS A 46 -7.70 -9.78 7.95
N ARG A 47 -8.56 -10.76 8.21
CA ARG A 47 -9.64 -10.75 9.22
C ARG A 47 -10.67 -9.63 9.04
N VAL A 48 -10.62 -8.89 7.94
CA VAL A 48 -11.57 -7.82 7.62
C VAL A 48 -12.85 -8.45 7.09
N ASP A 49 -13.97 -8.10 7.68
CA ASP A 49 -15.32 -8.47 7.22
C ASP A 49 -15.86 -7.47 6.16
N GLN A 50 -17.16 -7.30 6.07
CA GLN A 50 -17.77 -6.35 5.12
C GLN A 50 -17.73 -4.90 5.60
N ARG A 51 -17.41 -4.67 6.87
CA ARG A 51 -17.32 -3.32 7.46
C ARG A 51 -15.95 -2.75 7.27
N THR A 52 -15.88 -1.43 7.27
CA THR A 52 -14.60 -0.71 7.22
C THR A 52 -14.37 0.06 8.50
N PHE A 53 -13.21 -0.16 9.11
CA PHE A 53 -12.77 0.58 10.28
C PHE A 53 -11.56 1.44 9.93
N ILE A 54 -11.66 2.73 10.23
CA ILE A 54 -10.57 3.70 10.10
C ILE A 54 -9.88 3.81 11.46
N ALA A 55 -8.63 3.36 11.54
CA ALA A 55 -7.82 3.40 12.75
C ALA A 55 -7.44 4.83 13.13
N SER A 56 -7.11 5.65 12.15
CA SER A 56 -6.90 7.10 12.29
C SER A 56 -6.95 7.77 10.91
N GLU A 57 -7.11 9.12 10.92
CA GLU A 57 -6.94 9.96 9.74
C GLU A 57 -6.29 11.28 10.15
N MET A 58 -5.43 11.82 9.30
CA MET A 58 -4.71 13.06 9.62
C MET A 58 -4.14 13.76 8.39
N LEU A 59 -3.83 15.05 8.53
CA LEU A 59 -2.86 15.69 7.63
C LEU A 59 -1.46 15.22 8.01
N HIS A 60 -0.83 14.49 7.10
CA HIS A 60 0.48 13.89 7.30
C HIS A 60 1.57 14.66 6.54
N HIS A 61 2.64 15.00 7.24
CA HIS A 61 3.78 15.74 6.71
C HIS A 61 5.06 14.93 6.65
N GLY A 62 4.99 13.65 7.04
CA GLY A 62 6.13 12.73 7.10
C GLY A 62 6.34 11.90 5.84
N GLU A 63 5.48 12.03 4.82
CA GLU A 63 5.60 11.34 3.55
C GLU A 63 6.73 11.93 2.68
N GLU A 64 6.97 11.35 1.52
CA GLU A 64 7.86 11.90 0.50
C GLU A 64 7.44 13.34 0.16
N GLU A 65 8.41 14.21 -0.04
CA GLU A 65 8.18 15.66 -0.16
C GLU A 65 7.11 16.03 -1.21
N SER A 66 7.07 15.28 -2.31
CA SER A 66 6.11 15.52 -3.39
C SER A 66 4.67 15.16 -3.04
N LEU A 67 4.42 14.41 -1.98
CA LEU A 67 3.09 13.97 -1.54
C LEU A 67 2.47 14.90 -0.49
N ARG A 68 3.29 15.71 0.18
CA ARG A 68 2.91 16.53 1.36
C ARG A 68 2.17 17.83 1.04
N PRO A 69 1.25 18.26 1.92
CA PRO A 69 0.62 17.50 2.99
C PRO A 69 -0.37 16.48 2.45
N ALA A 70 -0.25 15.22 2.90
CA ALA A 70 -1.16 14.14 2.53
C ALA A 70 -2.32 14.03 3.53
N HIS A 71 -3.55 13.86 3.05
CA HIS A 71 -4.61 13.35 3.91
C HIS A 71 -4.47 11.84 3.98
N ALA A 72 -3.78 11.35 5.01
CA ALA A 72 -3.54 9.93 5.23
C ALA A 72 -4.68 9.29 6.00
N ILE A 73 -5.25 8.20 5.46
CA ILE A 73 -6.34 7.42 6.03
C ILE A 73 -5.79 6.03 6.35
N PHE A 74 -5.67 5.74 7.64
CA PHE A 74 -5.14 4.49 8.16
C PHE A 74 -6.25 3.49 8.40
N PHE A 75 -6.32 2.44 7.58
CA PHE A 75 -7.29 1.36 7.73
C PHE A 75 -6.83 0.31 8.75
N ALA A 76 -7.78 -0.35 9.42
CA ALA A 76 -7.54 -1.49 10.26
C ALA A 76 -7.57 -2.80 9.45
N GLY A 77 -6.75 -3.80 9.83
CA GLY A 77 -6.59 -5.05 9.08
C GLY A 77 -5.49 -4.95 8.01
N CYS A 78 -4.87 -6.08 7.68
CA CYS A 78 -3.78 -6.16 6.71
C CYS A 78 -3.76 -7.52 6.03
N THR A 79 -3.41 -7.56 4.75
CA THR A 79 -3.22 -8.81 3.98
C THR A 79 -1.94 -9.57 4.36
N ALA A 80 -1.02 -8.91 5.06
CA ALA A 80 0.23 -9.48 5.57
C ALA A 80 0.19 -9.65 7.10
N THR A 81 1.06 -10.53 7.61
CA THR A 81 1.23 -10.79 9.04
C THR A 81 2.66 -10.51 9.49
N CYS A 82 3.23 -9.38 9.04
CA CYS A 82 4.63 -9.04 9.28
C CYS A 82 4.98 -9.08 10.77
N THR A 83 5.98 -9.88 11.14
CA THR A 83 6.43 -10.04 12.53
C THR A 83 7.01 -8.75 13.11
N PHE A 84 7.57 -7.89 12.25
CA PHE A 84 8.16 -6.59 12.60
C PHE A 84 7.20 -5.40 12.41
N CYS A 85 5.88 -5.64 12.32
CA CYS A 85 4.90 -4.59 12.04
C CYS A 85 4.82 -3.57 13.17
N THR A 86 5.16 -2.32 12.89
CA THR A 86 5.00 -1.20 13.84
C THR A 86 3.54 -0.77 14.01
N ALA A 87 2.70 -1.09 13.01
CA ALA A 87 1.26 -0.84 13.00
C ALA A 87 0.43 -2.01 13.57
N ALA A 88 1.06 -3.02 14.20
CA ALA A 88 0.42 -4.25 14.69
C ALA A 88 -0.84 -4.00 15.52
N ARG A 89 -0.89 -2.86 16.23
CA ARG A 89 -2.04 -2.47 17.06
C ARG A 89 -3.35 -2.44 16.29
N PHE A 90 -3.35 -2.01 15.04
CA PHE A 90 -4.54 -1.95 14.19
C PHE A 90 -4.43 -2.86 12.96
N ALA A 91 -3.23 -3.15 12.46
CA ALA A 91 -3.06 -4.07 11.33
C ALA A 91 -3.58 -5.49 11.64
N PHE A 92 -3.51 -5.93 12.90
CA PHE A 92 -4.00 -7.26 13.33
C PHE A 92 -5.31 -7.22 14.11
N ARG A 93 -5.95 -6.05 14.20
CA ARG A 93 -7.26 -5.86 14.85
C ARG A 93 -8.19 -5.14 13.87
N PRO A 94 -8.91 -5.86 13.00
CA PRO A 94 -9.66 -5.28 11.90
C PRO A 94 -10.84 -4.38 12.32
N THR A 95 -11.27 -4.46 13.59
CA THR A 95 -12.29 -3.60 14.18
C THR A 95 -11.71 -2.46 15.03
N TYR A 96 -10.40 -2.18 14.91
CA TYR A 96 -9.77 -1.09 15.64
C TYR A 96 -10.09 0.26 14.99
N GLY A 97 -10.50 1.24 15.79
CA GLY A 97 -10.82 2.58 15.32
C GLY A 97 -12.31 2.82 15.22
N VAL A 98 -12.73 3.58 14.22
CA VAL A 98 -14.12 3.99 14.01
C VAL A 98 -14.67 3.31 12.77
N GLU A 99 -15.82 2.65 12.90
CA GLU A 99 -16.56 2.15 11.73
C GLU A 99 -17.03 3.34 10.89
N ALA A 100 -16.81 3.29 9.58
CA ALA A 100 -17.07 4.38 8.68
C ALA A 100 -17.91 3.95 7.47
N THR A 101 -18.74 4.88 6.97
CA THR A 101 -19.41 4.76 5.66
C THR A 101 -18.64 5.58 4.61
N PRO A 102 -18.83 5.27 3.31
CA PRO A 102 -18.24 6.06 2.23
C PRO A 102 -18.61 7.55 2.31
N GLU A 103 -19.84 7.87 2.70
CA GLU A 103 -20.34 9.26 2.82
C GLU A 103 -19.62 10.01 3.96
N GLN A 104 -19.39 9.34 5.08
CA GLN A 104 -18.63 9.91 6.20
C GLN A 104 -17.19 10.18 5.80
N LEU A 105 -16.56 9.25 5.05
CA LEU A 105 -15.21 9.45 4.52
C LEU A 105 -15.16 10.65 3.55
N VAL A 106 -16.12 10.79 2.65
CA VAL A 106 -16.24 11.93 1.73
C VAL A 106 -16.28 13.26 2.49
N ALA A 107 -17.08 13.33 3.55
CA ALA A 107 -17.17 14.55 4.38
C ALA A 107 -15.82 14.90 5.01
N VAL A 108 -15.07 13.90 5.50
CA VAL A 108 -13.73 14.09 6.08
C VAL A 108 -12.73 14.52 5.00
N ILE A 109 -12.75 13.91 3.82
CA ILE A 109 -11.86 14.27 2.70
C ILE A 109 -12.07 15.74 2.30
N ARG A 110 -13.32 16.19 2.15
CA ARG A 110 -13.64 17.57 1.83
C ARG A 110 -13.11 18.56 2.89
N ARG A 111 -13.27 18.21 4.18
CA ARG A 111 -12.72 18.99 5.29
C ARG A 111 -11.20 19.10 5.20
N ARG A 112 -10.48 17.97 5.07
CA ARG A 112 -9.02 17.96 5.02
C ARG A 112 -8.47 18.67 3.79
N ARG A 113 -9.20 18.60 2.67
CA ARG A 113 -8.84 19.37 1.48
C ARG A 113 -8.94 20.88 1.73
N ALA A 114 -9.97 21.34 2.43
CA ALA A 114 -10.11 22.74 2.84
C ALA A 114 -9.01 23.19 3.83
N GLU A 115 -8.48 22.24 4.63
CA GLU A 115 -7.34 22.46 5.54
C GLU A 115 -5.97 22.39 4.82
N GLY A 116 -5.94 22.16 3.49
CA GLY A 116 -4.73 22.23 2.68
C GLY A 116 -4.14 20.88 2.26
N ALA A 117 -4.86 19.76 2.43
CA ALA A 117 -4.42 18.47 1.90
C ALA A 117 -4.25 18.53 0.37
N ARG A 118 -3.08 18.12 -0.12
CA ARG A 118 -2.74 18.10 -1.55
C ARG A 118 -3.02 16.76 -2.20
N THR A 119 -2.85 15.68 -1.43
CA THR A 119 -3.08 14.30 -1.87
C THR A 119 -4.01 13.58 -0.91
N LEU A 120 -4.66 12.53 -1.40
CA LEU A 120 -5.49 11.61 -0.62
C LEU A 120 -4.78 10.26 -0.56
N GLU A 121 -4.26 9.91 0.59
CA GLU A 121 -3.48 8.69 0.79
C GLU A 121 -4.29 7.63 1.53
N PHE A 122 -4.43 6.48 0.90
CA PHE A 122 -4.99 5.28 1.51
C PHE A 122 -3.85 4.36 1.97
N VAL A 123 -3.79 4.10 3.27
CA VAL A 123 -2.70 3.41 3.98
C VAL A 123 -3.25 2.64 5.19
N GLY A 124 -2.44 2.28 6.13
CA GLY A 124 -2.86 1.73 7.41
C GLY A 124 -2.20 0.41 7.74
N GLY A 125 -2.99 -0.61 8.08
CA GLY A 125 -2.57 -2.00 7.99
C GLY A 125 -2.30 -2.29 6.53
N ASP A 126 -3.38 -2.31 5.74
CA ASP A 126 -3.31 -2.27 4.27
C ASP A 126 -4.65 -1.77 3.70
N PRO A 127 -4.69 -0.90 2.68
CA PRO A 127 -5.94 -0.40 2.12
C PRO A 127 -6.65 -1.44 1.24
N LEU A 128 -5.97 -2.47 0.75
CA LEU A 128 -6.52 -3.44 -0.19
C LEU A 128 -7.78 -4.15 0.30
N PRO A 129 -7.87 -4.64 1.56
CA PRO A 129 -9.12 -5.23 2.07
C PRO A 129 -10.33 -4.29 2.01
N HIS A 130 -10.07 -2.97 1.99
CA HIS A 130 -11.09 -1.92 1.98
C HIS A 130 -11.36 -1.33 0.59
N LEU A 131 -10.81 -1.94 -0.47
CA LEU A 131 -10.95 -1.46 -1.85
C LEU A 131 -12.41 -1.20 -2.26
N PRO A 132 -13.42 -2.06 -1.93
CA PRO A 132 -14.81 -1.77 -2.24
C PRO A 132 -15.34 -0.49 -1.60
N PHE A 133 -14.94 -0.22 -0.36
CA PHE A 133 -15.28 0.99 0.38
C PHE A 133 -14.59 2.23 -0.22
N VAL A 134 -13.29 2.11 -0.53
CA VAL A 134 -12.50 3.19 -1.14
C VAL A 134 -13.10 3.61 -2.47
N LEU A 135 -13.40 2.65 -3.35
CA LEU A 135 -13.98 2.94 -4.66
C LEU A 135 -15.38 3.56 -4.56
N ALA A 136 -16.19 3.15 -3.57
CA ALA A 136 -17.47 3.78 -3.31
C ALA A 136 -17.33 5.25 -2.88
N ALA A 137 -16.35 5.55 -2.01
CA ALA A 137 -16.07 6.92 -1.60
C ALA A 137 -15.54 7.78 -2.74
N ILE A 138 -14.65 7.25 -3.57
CA ILE A 138 -14.13 7.95 -4.77
C ILE A 138 -15.25 8.19 -5.79
N ALA A 139 -16.14 7.22 -6.00
CA ALA A 139 -17.30 7.40 -6.87
C ALA A 139 -18.23 8.53 -6.40
N LEU A 140 -18.44 8.67 -5.08
CA LEU A 140 -19.21 9.77 -4.48
C LEU A 140 -18.50 11.13 -4.59
N LEU A 141 -17.16 11.17 -4.55
CA LEU A 141 -16.38 12.38 -4.78
C LEU A 141 -16.39 12.81 -6.25
N GLY A 142 -16.37 11.84 -7.16
CA GLY A 142 -16.31 12.10 -8.59
C GLY A 142 -15.13 13.00 -8.95
N THR A 143 -15.40 14.10 -9.62
CA THR A 143 -14.40 15.09 -10.07
C THR A 143 -13.74 15.90 -8.93
N GLU A 144 -14.25 15.82 -7.71
CA GLU A 144 -13.65 16.44 -6.53
C GLU A 144 -12.49 15.61 -5.95
N THR A 145 -12.26 14.40 -6.45
CA THR A 145 -11.23 13.50 -5.95
C THR A 145 -9.84 14.13 -6.07
N PRO A 146 -9.09 14.31 -4.98
CA PRO A 146 -7.70 14.73 -5.04
C PRO A 146 -6.83 13.67 -5.72
N PRO A 147 -5.57 13.97 -6.08
CA PRO A 147 -4.62 12.95 -6.51
C PRO A 147 -4.54 11.84 -5.46
N VAL A 148 -4.88 10.61 -5.87
CA VAL A 148 -4.94 9.43 -4.98
C VAL A 148 -3.57 8.79 -4.87
N VAL A 149 -3.11 8.59 -3.64
CA VAL A 149 -1.91 7.82 -3.29
C VAL A 149 -2.35 6.47 -2.72
N TRP A 150 -1.85 5.38 -3.31
CA TRP A 150 -2.11 4.02 -2.87
C TRP A 150 -0.87 3.45 -2.17
N ASN A 151 -0.82 3.58 -0.85
CA ASN A 151 0.28 3.13 0.00
C ASN A 151 -0.05 1.74 0.57
N SER A 152 0.59 0.71 0.04
CA SER A 152 0.23 -0.68 0.29
C SER A 152 1.44 -1.61 0.23
N ASN A 153 1.32 -2.79 0.83
CA ASN A 153 2.30 -3.87 0.68
C ASN A 153 2.33 -4.46 -0.76
N PHE A 154 1.43 -4.04 -1.61
CA PHE A 154 1.33 -4.38 -3.03
C PHE A 154 1.14 -5.87 -3.34
N TYR A 155 0.77 -6.67 -2.35
CA TYR A 155 0.43 -8.08 -2.51
C TYR A 155 -0.98 -8.21 -3.10
N HIS A 156 -1.10 -7.81 -4.38
CA HIS A 156 -2.35 -7.63 -5.12
C HIS A 156 -2.50 -8.70 -6.20
N THR A 157 -3.74 -9.11 -6.44
CA THR A 157 -4.08 -9.89 -7.63
C THR A 157 -4.26 -9.00 -8.85
N PRO A 158 -4.21 -9.56 -10.08
CA PRO A 158 -4.55 -8.81 -11.30
C PRO A 158 -5.96 -8.21 -11.26
N GLU A 159 -6.91 -8.90 -10.63
CA GLU A 159 -8.29 -8.44 -10.46
C GLU A 159 -8.35 -7.15 -9.60
N ALA A 160 -7.58 -7.11 -8.51
CA ALA A 160 -7.49 -5.92 -7.67
C ALA A 160 -6.80 -4.76 -8.38
N LEU A 161 -5.73 -5.04 -9.13
CA LEU A 161 -5.01 -4.03 -9.91
C LEU A 161 -5.92 -3.43 -10.99
N ALA A 162 -6.73 -4.23 -11.67
CA ALA A 162 -7.67 -3.74 -12.67
C ALA A 162 -8.70 -2.76 -12.08
N LEU A 163 -9.14 -2.97 -10.83
CA LEU A 163 -10.04 -2.05 -10.13
C LEU A 163 -9.37 -0.70 -9.78
N LEU A 164 -8.05 -0.68 -9.60
CA LEU A 164 -7.27 0.52 -9.29
C LEU A 164 -6.87 1.33 -10.55
N ASP A 165 -7.00 0.76 -11.74
CA ASP A 165 -6.56 1.38 -13.00
C ASP A 165 -7.27 2.71 -13.24
N GLY A 166 -6.51 3.79 -13.49
CA GLY A 166 -7.04 5.14 -13.70
C GLY A 166 -7.64 5.81 -12.45
N VAL A 167 -7.71 5.11 -11.30
CA VAL A 167 -8.15 5.65 -10.01
C VAL A 167 -6.98 6.23 -9.23
N VAL A 168 -5.86 5.53 -9.24
CA VAL A 168 -4.65 5.88 -8.48
C VAL A 168 -3.74 6.74 -9.32
N SER A 169 -3.31 7.87 -8.76
CA SER A 169 -2.36 8.80 -9.38
C SER A 169 -0.92 8.44 -9.06
N ILE A 170 -0.68 7.99 -7.83
CA ILE A 170 0.65 7.68 -7.31
C ILE A 170 0.57 6.35 -6.55
N TYR A 171 1.31 5.37 -7.02
CA TYR A 171 1.48 4.09 -6.35
C TYR A 171 2.68 4.15 -5.43
N LEU A 172 2.48 3.74 -4.18
CA LEU A 172 3.50 3.75 -3.13
C LEU A 172 3.68 2.34 -2.55
N PRO A 173 4.23 1.40 -3.35
CA PRO A 173 4.40 0.02 -2.94
C PRO A 173 5.53 -0.17 -1.94
N ASP A 174 5.27 -0.96 -0.90
CA ASP A 174 6.31 -1.49 -0.02
C ASP A 174 6.91 -2.77 -0.60
N LEU A 175 8.08 -2.71 -1.22
CA LEU A 175 8.84 -3.90 -1.62
C LEU A 175 9.79 -4.31 -0.48
N LYS A 176 9.24 -5.09 0.49
CA LYS A 176 9.92 -5.38 1.76
C LYS A 176 10.95 -6.51 1.66
N PHE A 177 10.65 -7.54 0.85
CA PHE A 177 11.43 -8.78 0.81
C PHE A 177 12.04 -8.99 -0.58
N GLY A 178 13.25 -9.56 -0.61
CA GLY A 178 13.97 -9.89 -1.83
C GLY A 178 13.74 -11.32 -2.33
N ASN A 179 12.92 -12.10 -1.61
CA ASN A 179 12.65 -13.51 -1.93
C ASN A 179 11.39 -14.02 -1.21
N ASP A 180 10.87 -15.16 -1.68
CA ASP A 180 9.65 -15.77 -1.14
C ASP A 180 9.84 -16.41 0.24
N ALA A 181 11.07 -16.86 0.57
CA ALA A 181 11.34 -17.47 1.86
C ALA A 181 11.19 -16.46 2.99
N CYS A 182 11.85 -15.31 2.87
CA CYS A 182 11.71 -14.22 3.85
C CYS A 182 10.27 -13.68 3.88
N ALA A 183 9.60 -13.56 2.73
CA ALA A 183 8.24 -13.05 2.67
C ALA A 183 7.24 -13.99 3.37
N ARG A 184 7.40 -15.31 3.19
CA ARG A 184 6.58 -16.32 3.86
C ARG A 184 6.82 -16.35 5.36
N GLU A 185 8.09 -16.37 5.76
CA GLU A 185 8.47 -16.46 7.16
C GLU A 185 8.11 -15.20 7.96
N LEU A 186 8.46 -14.03 7.43
CA LEU A 186 8.37 -12.77 8.15
C LEU A 186 7.07 -11.99 7.88
N GLY A 187 6.42 -12.25 6.74
CA GLY A 187 5.25 -11.51 6.30
C GLY A 187 3.98 -12.35 6.10
N GLY A 188 4.10 -13.70 6.12
CA GLY A 188 2.98 -14.59 5.85
C GLY A 188 2.46 -14.50 4.40
N MET A 189 3.33 -14.14 3.44
CA MET A 189 2.99 -13.89 2.04
C MET A 189 3.67 -14.92 1.12
N PRO A 190 3.01 -16.04 0.77
CA PRO A 190 3.52 -16.98 -0.24
C PRO A 190 3.54 -16.35 -1.65
N ASP A 191 4.43 -16.83 -2.51
CA ASP A 191 4.59 -16.39 -3.91
C ASP A 191 4.73 -14.85 -4.06
N TYR A 192 5.39 -14.24 -3.08
CA TYR A 192 5.49 -12.80 -2.90
C TYR A 192 6.26 -12.11 -4.03
N TRP A 193 7.45 -12.66 -4.36
CA TRP A 193 8.39 -11.96 -5.23
C TRP A 193 7.78 -11.68 -6.61
N ALA A 194 7.33 -12.71 -7.29
CA ALA A 194 6.70 -12.56 -8.61
C ALA A 194 5.43 -11.73 -8.57
N THR A 195 4.62 -11.89 -7.51
CA THR A 195 3.38 -11.14 -7.33
C THR A 195 3.63 -9.65 -7.20
N VAL A 196 4.49 -9.26 -6.25
CA VAL A 196 4.68 -7.84 -5.93
C VAL A 196 5.50 -7.13 -7.00
N THR A 197 6.54 -7.77 -7.55
CA THR A 197 7.31 -7.20 -8.65
C THR A 197 6.45 -7.03 -9.90
N GLY A 198 5.63 -8.01 -10.26
CA GLY A 198 4.70 -7.89 -11.38
C GLY A 198 3.64 -6.80 -11.18
N ALA A 199 3.14 -6.63 -9.94
CA ALA A 199 2.22 -5.55 -9.61
C ALA A 199 2.88 -4.16 -9.72
N ILE A 200 4.15 -4.02 -9.29
CA ILE A 200 4.91 -2.77 -9.44
C ILE A 200 5.16 -2.46 -10.92
N GLU A 201 5.55 -3.43 -11.71
CA GLU A 201 5.71 -3.26 -13.16
C GLU A 201 4.39 -2.87 -13.86
N TRP A 202 3.27 -3.45 -13.42
CA TRP A 202 1.94 -3.08 -13.89
C TRP A 202 1.64 -1.61 -13.56
N ALA A 203 1.92 -1.17 -12.33
CA ALA A 203 1.70 0.20 -11.86
C ALA A 203 2.58 1.21 -12.60
N ALA A 204 3.86 0.89 -12.85
CA ALA A 204 4.82 1.76 -13.54
C ALA A 204 4.40 2.10 -14.99
N ARG A 205 3.55 1.28 -15.61
CA ARG A 205 2.97 1.57 -16.92
C ARG A 205 1.73 2.47 -16.88
N ARG A 206 1.21 2.80 -15.67
CA ARG A 206 -0.09 3.46 -15.48
C ARG A 206 -0.05 4.74 -14.68
N GLY A 207 0.93 4.90 -13.82
CA GLY A 207 1.05 6.06 -12.97
C GLY A 207 2.47 6.23 -12.42
N ARG A 208 2.63 7.25 -11.61
CA ARG A 208 3.89 7.46 -10.87
C ARG A 208 4.05 6.37 -9.81
N VAL A 209 5.26 5.82 -9.70
CA VAL A 209 5.58 4.78 -8.71
C VAL A 209 6.76 5.23 -7.87
N ILE A 210 6.58 5.20 -6.55
CA ILE A 210 7.64 5.39 -5.56
C ILE A 210 7.74 4.10 -4.75
N VAL A 211 8.71 3.26 -5.01
CA VAL A 211 8.91 2.02 -4.25
C VAL A 211 9.57 2.33 -2.92
N ARG A 212 8.94 1.94 -1.83
CA ARG A 212 9.50 1.96 -0.49
C ARG A 212 10.17 0.64 -0.17
N HIS A 213 11.44 0.69 0.25
CA HIS A 213 12.16 -0.48 0.74
C HIS A 213 12.65 -0.25 2.16
N LEU A 214 12.12 -1.04 3.11
CA LEU A 214 12.55 -1.00 4.50
C LEU A 214 13.82 -1.85 4.65
N LEU A 215 14.91 -1.22 5.08
CA LEU A 215 16.10 -1.95 5.51
C LEU A 215 15.80 -2.67 6.83
N MET A 216 16.15 -3.96 6.88
CA MET A 216 15.91 -4.81 8.06
C MET A 216 17.24 -5.42 8.55
N PRO A 217 17.51 -5.42 9.87
CA PRO A 217 18.74 -5.98 10.43
C PRO A 217 18.94 -7.45 10.04
N GLY A 218 20.12 -7.79 9.51
CA GLY A 218 20.47 -9.15 9.08
C GLY A 218 19.85 -9.58 7.74
N HIS A 219 19.15 -8.68 7.03
CA HIS A 219 18.48 -9.00 5.76
C HIS A 219 19.04 -8.22 4.55
N PHE A 220 20.26 -7.66 4.68
CA PHE A 220 20.88 -6.91 3.59
C PHE A 220 21.06 -7.78 2.33
N ASP A 221 21.71 -8.94 2.47
CA ASP A 221 22.04 -9.78 1.31
C ASP A 221 20.83 -10.53 0.74
N CYS A 222 19.92 -10.99 1.60
CA CYS A 222 18.75 -11.77 1.16
C CYS A 222 17.55 -10.91 0.73
N CYS A 223 17.47 -9.65 1.16
CA CYS A 223 16.34 -8.76 0.82
C CYS A 223 16.79 -7.47 0.15
N THR A 224 17.62 -6.65 0.80
CA THR A 224 17.97 -5.32 0.27
C THR A 224 18.72 -5.41 -1.07
N ARG A 225 19.76 -6.23 -1.15
CA ARG A 225 20.56 -6.39 -2.38
C ARG A 225 19.72 -6.87 -3.57
N PRO A 226 18.91 -7.97 -3.48
CA PRO A 226 18.04 -8.40 -4.57
C PRO A 226 17.02 -7.35 -5.00
N VAL A 227 16.42 -6.64 -4.04
CA VAL A 227 15.45 -5.56 -4.32
C VAL A 227 16.09 -4.44 -5.12
N LEU A 228 17.24 -3.92 -4.70
CA LEU A 228 17.94 -2.84 -5.42
C LEU A 228 18.37 -3.26 -6.84
N HIS A 229 18.87 -4.48 -7.00
CA HIS A 229 19.20 -5.00 -8.33
C HIS A 229 17.97 -5.18 -9.22
N TRP A 230 16.84 -5.59 -8.66
CA TRP A 230 15.61 -5.70 -9.43
C TRP A 230 15.11 -4.31 -9.85
N LEU A 231 15.09 -3.33 -8.94
CA LEU A 231 14.69 -1.95 -9.22
C LEU A 231 15.51 -1.33 -10.36
N ALA A 232 16.81 -1.58 -10.37
CA ALA A 232 17.69 -1.11 -11.45
C ALA A 232 17.32 -1.69 -12.83
N ARG A 233 16.85 -2.94 -12.88
CA ARG A 233 16.39 -3.58 -14.12
C ARG A 233 14.97 -3.19 -14.51
N ALA A 234 14.10 -2.89 -13.53
CA ALA A 234 12.72 -2.51 -13.76
C ALA A 234 12.58 -1.13 -14.46
N GLY A 235 13.61 -0.30 -14.39
CA GLY A 235 13.75 0.90 -15.19
C GLY A 235 13.73 2.22 -14.41
N PRO A 236 14.20 3.31 -15.05
CA PRO A 236 14.41 4.59 -14.39
C PRO A 236 13.13 5.36 -14.04
N ALA A 237 11.99 4.92 -14.53
CA ALA A 237 10.70 5.54 -14.21
C ALA A 237 10.23 5.25 -12.77
N ILE A 238 10.85 4.29 -12.09
CA ILE A 238 10.53 3.94 -10.70
C ILE A 238 11.43 4.74 -9.76
N GLU A 239 10.79 5.56 -8.93
CA GLU A 239 11.46 6.26 -7.83
C GLU A 239 11.60 5.31 -6.63
N VAL A 240 12.65 5.52 -5.83
CA VAL A 240 12.98 4.63 -4.70
C VAL A 240 13.14 5.42 -3.41
N SER A 241 12.38 5.05 -2.39
CA SER A 241 12.51 5.56 -1.03
C SER A 241 13.11 4.48 -0.13
N LEU A 242 14.35 4.68 0.33
CA LEU A 242 15.00 3.78 1.27
C LEU A 242 14.63 4.15 2.70
N LEU A 243 13.87 3.28 3.37
CA LEU A 243 13.47 3.47 4.75
C LEU A 243 14.52 2.88 5.68
N THR A 244 15.30 3.75 6.32
CA THR A 244 16.37 3.38 7.26
C THR A 244 15.92 3.44 8.73
N GLN A 245 14.67 3.82 8.97
CA GLN A 245 14.09 3.92 10.32
C GLN A 245 13.43 2.59 10.69
N TYR A 246 14.23 1.62 11.07
CA TYR A 246 13.72 0.35 11.56
C TYR A 246 13.49 0.41 13.08
N PHE A 247 12.28 0.05 13.51
CA PHE A 247 11.91 -0.05 14.93
C PHE A 247 11.51 -1.50 15.23
N ALA A 248 12.32 -2.18 16.02
CA ALA A 248 12.04 -3.54 16.44
C ALA A 248 10.90 -3.59 17.47
N PRO A 249 9.76 -4.28 17.19
CA PRO A 249 8.78 -4.56 18.22
C PRO A 249 9.37 -5.39 19.36
N ALA A 250 8.94 -5.13 20.59
CA ALA A 250 9.54 -5.74 21.81
C ALA A 250 9.43 -7.27 21.86
N HIS A 251 8.54 -7.89 21.08
CA HIS A 251 8.38 -9.35 21.03
C HIS A 251 9.38 -10.05 20.09
N LEU A 252 10.08 -9.29 19.23
CA LEU A 252 11.03 -9.88 18.29
C LEU A 252 12.25 -10.50 18.98
N ARG A 253 12.85 -11.45 18.29
CA ARG A 253 14.09 -12.15 18.69
C ARG A 253 15.00 -12.27 17.46
N GLY A 254 16.25 -12.66 17.68
CA GLY A 254 17.23 -12.82 16.60
C GLY A 254 17.68 -11.48 16.01
N SER A 255 18.08 -11.50 14.74
CA SER A 255 18.62 -10.31 14.04
C SER A 255 17.64 -9.15 14.03
N LEU A 256 16.37 -9.41 13.80
CA LEU A 256 15.31 -8.38 13.74
C LEU A 256 15.03 -7.68 15.08
N ALA A 257 15.53 -8.19 16.21
CA ALA A 257 15.39 -7.52 17.50
C ALA A 257 16.43 -6.41 17.72
N GLY A 258 17.49 -6.40 16.92
CA GLY A 258 18.57 -5.42 17.00
C GLY A 258 18.29 -4.12 16.23
N PRO A 259 19.14 -3.12 16.42
CA PRO A 259 19.14 -1.93 15.59
C PRO A 259 19.63 -2.27 14.17
N LEU A 260 19.31 -1.42 13.24
CA LEU A 260 19.89 -1.46 11.89
C LEU A 260 21.37 -1.06 11.96
N ASP A 261 22.24 -1.83 11.29
CA ASP A 261 23.68 -1.53 11.24
C ASP A 261 23.92 -0.30 10.34
N ALA A 262 24.79 0.60 10.81
CA ALA A 262 25.20 1.76 10.02
C ALA A 262 25.93 1.35 8.71
N ALA A 263 26.64 0.22 8.71
CA ALA A 263 27.26 -0.34 7.52
C ALA A 263 26.22 -0.79 6.49
N ASP A 264 25.12 -1.40 6.92
CA ASP A 264 24.00 -1.79 6.05
C ASP A 264 23.32 -0.57 5.43
N ILE A 265 23.11 0.50 6.23
CA ILE A 265 22.56 1.77 5.72
C ILE A 265 23.48 2.38 4.64
N ALA A 266 24.77 2.49 4.96
CA ALA A 266 25.77 3.04 4.03
C ALA A 266 25.91 2.17 2.76
N GLY A 267 25.89 0.85 2.95
CA GLY A 267 25.94 -0.16 1.88
C GLY A 267 24.73 -0.06 0.94
N ALA A 268 23.51 0.05 1.49
CA ALA A 268 22.29 0.21 0.69
C ALA A 268 22.30 1.51 -0.13
N ALA A 269 22.67 2.64 0.50
CA ALA A 269 22.77 3.92 -0.17
C ALA A 269 23.90 3.93 -1.23
N GLY A 270 25.01 3.27 -0.95
CA GLY A 270 26.15 3.10 -1.88
C GLY A 270 25.74 2.28 -3.09
N LEU A 271 25.15 1.12 -2.88
CA LEU A 271 24.66 0.23 -3.94
C LEU A 271 23.58 0.89 -4.79
N ALA A 272 22.63 1.59 -4.17
CA ALA A 272 21.58 2.29 -4.90
C ALA A 272 22.15 3.35 -5.86
N ARG A 273 23.14 4.15 -5.39
CA ARG A 273 23.85 5.12 -6.25
C ARG A 273 24.65 4.43 -7.36
N GLN A 274 25.36 3.35 -7.05
CA GLN A 274 26.15 2.58 -8.04
C GLN A 274 25.25 2.01 -9.14
N LEU A 275 24.03 1.59 -8.79
CA LEU A 275 23.03 1.08 -9.72
C LEU A 275 22.28 2.19 -10.47
N GLY A 276 22.52 3.46 -10.18
CA GLY A 276 21.86 4.59 -10.82
C GLY A 276 20.37 4.75 -10.44
N LEU A 277 19.96 4.28 -9.26
CA LEU A 277 18.57 4.40 -8.83
C LEU A 277 18.18 5.84 -8.51
N HIS A 278 16.96 6.22 -8.90
CA HIS A 278 16.39 7.53 -8.59
C HIS A 278 15.87 7.52 -7.13
N LEU A 279 16.73 7.96 -6.20
CA LEU A 279 16.38 8.04 -4.79
C LEU A 279 15.59 9.32 -4.50
N VAL A 280 14.46 9.15 -3.77
CA VAL A 280 13.62 10.24 -3.26
C VAL A 280 13.55 10.21 -1.72
N ARG A 281 13.16 11.33 -1.11
CA ARG A 281 13.02 11.53 0.34
C ARG A 281 11.65 12.10 0.68
#